data_2f785fd7ed7594c5f6ea318047d7ad63
#
_entry.id   2f785fd7ed7594c5f6ea318047d7ad63
#
_cell.length_a   1.000
_cell.length_b   1.000
_cell.length_c   1.000
_cell.angle_alpha   90.00
_cell.angle_beta   90.00
_cell.angle_gamma   90.00
#
_symmetry.space_group_name_H-M   'P 1'
#
loop_
_entity.id
_entity.type
_entity.pdbx_description
1 polymer ?
#
loop_
_entity_poly.entity_id
_entity_poly.type
_entity_poly.pdbx_seq_one_letter_code
_entity_poly.pdbx_strand_id
1 'polypeptide(L)'
;MNIKCTQNIYKSANGVSNVTYYILVPEGVEVRGIVQLSHGMCEYFSRYTAFAKYLCGLGFIVCGNDHIGHGASVSRTADLGFFAARDGWKYLVEDVKHLTDLMQRRYPDLPYFLLGHSMGSLIARLYLLDYGEKLSGCILIGTVGPIAAAGSIVHLADSVARSRGITYRSGLLSNLVFKGSNRKIKQPKTVFDWLSRDEAVVSLYQSDEKCNFVFTATGFRDLFTLITKANNPVTFRKTPKDLPLLFISGDKDPVGRYGEGVRRTVNLYRGNGVKNIEVIFYKDARHEVLNELDRLETFGDISRWLEIHLAARAARQAVEQEPETAAE
;
A
#
# COMPACT_ATOMS: atom_id res chain seq x y z
N MET A 1 -10.63 21.91 12.93
CA MET A 1 -10.79 20.54 13.45
C MET A 1 -9.47 20.11 14.09
N ASN A 2 -9.51 19.62 15.29
CA ASN A 2 -8.35 19.08 15.96
C ASN A 2 -8.15 17.61 15.57
N ILE A 3 -6.89 17.19 15.44
CA ILE A 3 -6.52 15.81 15.16
C ILE A 3 -5.45 15.42 16.17
N LYS A 4 -5.75 14.40 16.98
CA LYS A 4 -4.77 13.82 17.88
C LYS A 4 -3.87 12.88 17.08
N CYS A 5 -2.61 13.26 16.91
CA CYS A 5 -1.60 12.43 16.25
C CYS A 5 -0.72 11.77 17.32
N THR A 6 -0.56 10.46 17.25
CA THR A 6 0.36 9.71 18.12
C THR A 6 1.33 8.88 17.27
N GLN A 7 2.58 8.85 17.71
CA GLN A 7 3.62 7.99 17.17
C GLN A 7 4.01 6.97 18.23
N ASN A 8 4.05 5.71 17.86
CA ASN A 8 4.34 4.61 18.76
C ASN A 8 5.25 3.58 18.06
N ILE A 9 5.69 2.58 18.80
CA ILE A 9 6.59 1.54 18.30
C ILE A 9 6.05 0.18 18.75
N TYR A 10 6.12 -0.82 17.87
CA TYR A 10 5.96 -2.23 18.24
C TYR A 10 7.12 -3.06 17.68
N LYS A 11 7.28 -4.28 18.19
CA LYS A 11 8.28 -5.22 17.72
C LYS A 11 7.79 -5.87 16.42
N SER A 12 8.61 -5.81 15.37
CA SER A 12 8.31 -6.46 14.09
C SER A 12 8.15 -7.97 14.26
N ALA A 13 7.38 -8.59 13.40
CA ALA A 13 7.24 -10.03 13.28
C ALA A 13 8.59 -10.76 13.03
N ASN A 14 9.62 -10.04 12.57
CA ASN A 14 10.98 -10.60 12.44
C ASN A 14 11.69 -10.79 13.80
N GLY A 15 11.10 -10.35 14.91
CA GLY A 15 11.63 -10.48 16.27
C GLY A 15 12.82 -9.56 16.61
N VAL A 16 13.37 -8.84 15.63
CA VAL A 16 14.60 -8.03 15.79
C VAL A 16 14.32 -6.55 15.64
N SER A 17 13.65 -6.13 14.56
CA SER A 17 13.41 -4.73 14.23
C SER A 17 12.29 -4.13 15.08
N ASN A 18 12.33 -2.81 15.23
CA ASN A 18 11.21 -2.03 15.73
C ASN A 18 10.45 -1.44 14.53
N VAL A 19 9.14 -1.36 14.64
CA VAL A 19 8.27 -0.75 13.64
C VAL A 19 7.61 0.47 14.27
N THR A 20 7.86 1.63 13.69
CA THR A 20 7.19 2.87 14.07
C THR A 20 5.84 2.94 13.37
N TYR A 21 4.80 3.29 14.11
CA TYR A 21 3.46 3.48 13.57
C TYR A 21 2.81 4.75 14.10
N TYR A 22 1.85 5.22 13.35
CA TYR A 22 1.16 6.48 13.58
C TYR A 22 -0.35 6.23 13.65
N ILE A 23 -1.03 6.97 14.51
CA ILE A 23 -2.49 6.99 14.60
C ILE A 23 -2.94 8.45 14.63
N LEU A 24 -3.80 8.83 13.69
CA LEU A 24 -4.48 10.11 13.64
C LEU A 24 -5.94 9.87 14.00
N VAL A 25 -6.38 10.46 15.10
CA VAL A 25 -7.76 10.37 15.58
C VAL A 25 -8.40 11.75 15.47
N PRO A 26 -9.52 11.91 14.74
CA PRO A 26 -10.25 13.17 14.70
C PRO A 26 -10.87 13.46 16.08
N GLU A 27 -10.88 14.74 16.47
CA GLU A 27 -11.53 15.19 17.71
C GLU A 27 -12.73 16.07 17.37
N GLY A 28 -13.82 15.89 18.13
CA GLY A 28 -15.05 16.68 17.97
C GLY A 28 -15.94 16.26 16.79
N VAL A 29 -15.66 15.11 16.17
CA VAL A 29 -16.51 14.49 15.16
C VAL A 29 -16.73 13.02 15.49
N GLU A 30 -17.84 12.45 15.04
CA GLU A 30 -18.13 11.03 15.19
C GLU A 30 -17.14 10.19 14.39
N VAL A 31 -16.56 9.16 15.03
CA VAL A 31 -15.65 8.24 14.36
C VAL A 31 -16.45 7.15 13.66
N ARG A 32 -16.27 7.02 12.34
CA ARG A 32 -17.10 6.20 11.46
C ARG A 32 -16.39 4.96 10.91
N GLY A 33 -15.07 4.92 10.99
CA GLY A 33 -14.27 3.82 10.47
C GLY A 33 -12.78 4.08 10.59
N ILE A 34 -12.00 3.09 10.20
CA ILE A 34 -10.53 3.11 10.23
C ILE A 34 -9.99 2.88 8.84
N VAL A 35 -9.03 3.70 8.41
CA VAL A 35 -8.24 3.50 7.19
C VAL A 35 -6.79 3.29 7.57
N GLN A 36 -6.27 2.09 7.32
CA GLN A 36 -4.85 1.77 7.50
C GLN A 36 -4.11 1.95 6.19
N LEU A 37 -2.99 2.70 6.22
CA LEU A 37 -2.13 2.97 5.08
C LEU A 37 -0.90 2.07 5.12
N SER A 38 -0.62 1.40 4.00
CA SER A 38 0.61 0.65 3.72
C SER A 38 1.34 1.36 2.58
N HIS A 39 2.46 2.01 2.89
CA HIS A 39 3.21 2.84 1.95
C HIS A 39 4.05 2.04 0.95
N GLY A 40 4.59 2.70 -0.07
CA GLY A 40 5.39 2.11 -1.13
C GLY A 40 6.88 1.96 -0.82
N MET A 41 7.65 1.62 -1.86
CA MET A 41 9.10 1.53 -1.81
C MET A 41 9.72 2.93 -1.67
N CYS A 42 10.76 3.04 -0.82
CA CYS A 42 11.53 4.29 -0.65
C CYS A 42 10.66 5.50 -0.27
N GLU A 43 9.71 5.27 0.62
CA GLU A 43 8.86 6.31 1.19
C GLU A 43 8.45 5.92 2.63
N TYR A 44 7.57 6.70 3.27
CA TYR A 44 7.14 6.47 4.63
C TYR A 44 5.78 7.13 4.91
N PHE A 45 5.13 6.76 6.03
CA PHE A 45 3.77 7.17 6.37
C PHE A 45 3.51 8.68 6.29
N SER A 46 4.44 9.51 6.77
CA SER A 46 4.19 10.96 6.86
C SER A 46 4.00 11.64 5.50
N ARG A 47 4.40 11.01 4.39
CA ARG A 47 4.11 11.52 3.04
C ARG A 47 2.61 11.51 2.69
N TYR A 48 1.81 10.77 3.45
CA TYR A 48 0.35 10.69 3.32
C TYR A 48 -0.40 11.63 4.26
N THR A 49 0.28 12.50 5.00
CA THR A 49 -0.32 13.36 6.05
C THR A 49 -1.47 14.23 5.52
N ALA A 50 -1.36 14.77 4.31
CA ALA A 50 -2.42 15.58 3.71
C ALA A 50 -3.71 14.75 3.50
N PHE A 51 -3.57 13.55 2.92
CA PHE A 51 -4.68 12.63 2.72
C PHE A 51 -5.25 12.12 4.05
N ALA A 52 -4.37 11.75 5.00
CA ALA A 52 -4.79 11.31 6.32
C ALA A 52 -5.61 12.37 7.07
N LYS A 53 -5.18 13.64 7.03
CA LYS A 53 -5.93 14.76 7.61
C LYS A 53 -7.27 14.99 6.92
N TYR A 54 -7.32 14.84 5.60
CA TYR A 54 -8.56 14.92 4.83
C TYR A 54 -9.56 13.85 5.30
N LEU A 55 -9.14 12.58 5.43
CA LEU A 55 -9.99 11.50 5.91
C LEU A 55 -10.41 11.69 7.38
N CYS A 56 -9.52 12.20 8.23
CA CYS A 56 -9.90 12.59 9.60
C CYS A 56 -11.03 13.63 9.59
N GLY A 57 -11.03 14.56 8.63
CA GLY A 57 -12.10 15.54 8.43
C GLY A 57 -13.46 14.92 8.16
N LEU A 58 -13.48 13.70 7.67
CA LEU A 58 -14.68 12.93 7.35
C LEU A 58 -15.03 11.90 8.45
N GLY A 59 -14.35 11.94 9.61
CA GLY A 59 -14.61 11.05 10.74
C GLY A 59 -13.87 9.71 10.66
N PHE A 60 -12.85 9.54 9.82
CA PHE A 60 -12.04 8.33 9.84
C PHE A 60 -10.84 8.46 10.77
N ILE A 61 -10.58 7.42 11.56
CA ILE A 61 -9.25 7.22 12.14
C ILE A 61 -8.33 6.78 11.01
N VAL A 62 -7.15 7.41 10.90
CA VAL A 62 -6.14 6.98 9.95
C VAL A 62 -4.93 6.47 10.70
N CYS A 63 -4.45 5.28 10.36
CA CYS A 63 -3.24 4.72 10.90
C CYS A 63 -2.34 4.15 9.80
N GLY A 64 -1.08 3.90 10.14
CA GLY A 64 -0.12 3.25 9.25
C GLY A 64 1.22 3.16 9.93
N ASN A 65 2.04 2.25 9.46
CA ASN A 65 3.40 2.09 9.95
C ASN A 65 4.41 2.46 8.87
N ASP A 66 5.58 2.90 9.30
CA ASP A 66 6.76 2.85 8.45
C ASP A 66 7.22 1.38 8.40
N HIS A 67 7.28 0.79 7.21
CA HIS A 67 7.72 -0.59 7.05
C HIS A 67 9.16 -0.78 7.55
N ILE A 68 9.51 -1.99 7.98
CA ILE A 68 10.92 -2.30 8.30
C ILE A 68 11.82 -1.88 7.13
N GLY A 69 12.97 -1.30 7.46
CA GLY A 69 13.87 -0.73 6.44
C GLY A 69 13.42 0.61 5.85
N HIS A 70 12.41 1.28 6.42
CA HIS A 70 11.90 2.57 5.95
C HIS A 70 11.65 3.56 7.09
N GLY A 71 11.62 4.84 6.75
CA GLY A 71 11.14 5.94 7.58
C GLY A 71 11.78 5.97 8.98
N ALA A 72 10.94 6.04 10.01
CA ALA A 72 11.36 6.01 11.42
C ALA A 72 11.49 4.58 11.99
N SER A 73 11.24 3.53 11.20
CA SER A 73 11.48 2.14 11.59
C SER A 73 12.95 1.72 11.46
N VAL A 74 13.82 2.61 10.98
CA VAL A 74 15.26 2.42 10.95
C VAL A 74 15.96 3.35 11.93
N SER A 75 17.01 2.84 12.60
CA SER A 75 17.83 3.63 13.52
C SER A 75 19.03 4.27 12.83
N ARG A 76 19.46 3.74 11.69
CA ARG A 76 20.64 4.20 10.94
C ARG A 76 20.29 4.23 9.45
N THR A 77 20.73 5.24 8.73
CA THR A 77 20.55 5.37 7.27
C THR A 77 21.08 4.14 6.51
N ALA A 78 22.12 3.46 7.05
CA ALA A 78 22.65 2.24 6.48
C ALA A 78 21.64 1.07 6.45
N ASP A 79 20.62 1.09 7.33
CA ASP A 79 19.60 0.03 7.42
C ASP A 79 18.40 0.27 6.47
N LEU A 80 18.33 1.42 5.81
CA LEU A 80 17.28 1.70 4.81
C LEU A 80 17.30 0.64 3.71
N GLY A 81 16.12 0.15 3.33
CA GLY A 81 15.93 -0.86 2.29
C GLY A 81 16.42 -2.27 2.65
N PHE A 82 16.72 -2.52 3.93
CA PHE A 82 16.98 -3.86 4.46
C PHE A 82 15.79 -4.32 5.31
N PHE A 83 15.13 -5.43 4.95
CA PHE A 83 13.96 -5.93 5.69
C PHE A 83 14.36 -7.08 6.62
N ALA A 84 15.02 -8.09 6.04
CA ALA A 84 15.58 -9.22 6.79
C ALA A 84 16.60 -9.97 5.92
N ALA A 85 17.38 -10.84 6.57
CA ALA A 85 18.28 -11.74 5.86
C ALA A 85 17.52 -12.77 4.99
N ARG A 86 16.32 -13.21 5.45
CA ARG A 86 15.42 -14.12 4.76
C ARG A 86 13.97 -13.72 5.02
N ASP A 87 13.09 -13.99 4.03
CA ASP A 87 11.63 -13.84 4.14
C ASP A 87 11.15 -12.46 4.59
N GLY A 88 11.90 -11.39 4.29
CA GLY A 88 11.54 -10.02 4.66
C GLY A 88 10.16 -9.61 4.15
N TRP A 89 9.78 -10.07 2.94
CA TRP A 89 8.45 -9.88 2.37
C TRP A 89 7.32 -10.35 3.30
N LYS A 90 7.52 -11.45 4.02
CA LYS A 90 6.53 -12.01 4.94
C LYS A 90 6.35 -11.10 6.16
N TYR A 91 7.45 -10.62 6.73
CA TYR A 91 7.39 -9.72 7.88
C TYR A 91 6.71 -8.38 7.54
N LEU A 92 6.87 -7.88 6.30
CA LEU A 92 6.13 -6.69 5.84
C LEU A 92 4.62 -6.90 5.92
N VAL A 93 4.11 -8.09 5.54
CA VAL A 93 2.68 -8.43 5.61
C VAL A 93 2.22 -8.60 7.05
N GLU A 94 3.00 -9.34 7.88
CA GLU A 94 2.67 -9.60 9.28
C GLU A 94 2.69 -8.32 10.12
N ASP A 95 3.58 -7.38 9.83
CA ASP A 95 3.65 -6.10 10.52
C ASP A 95 2.41 -5.22 10.22
N VAL A 96 1.91 -5.25 8.97
CA VAL A 96 0.62 -4.63 8.63
C VAL A 96 -0.52 -5.27 9.41
N LYS A 97 -0.54 -6.60 9.49
CA LYS A 97 -1.52 -7.37 10.27
C LYS A 97 -1.44 -7.06 11.76
N HIS A 98 -0.24 -6.92 12.31
CA HIS A 98 -0.04 -6.57 13.71
C HIS A 98 -0.70 -5.23 14.06
N LEU A 99 -0.52 -4.22 13.20
CA LEU A 99 -1.19 -2.92 13.37
C LEU A 99 -2.71 -3.04 13.25
N THR A 100 -3.21 -3.82 12.28
CA THR A 100 -4.66 -4.10 12.17
C THR A 100 -5.21 -4.68 13.47
N ASP A 101 -4.55 -5.67 14.05
CA ASP A 101 -4.99 -6.29 15.31
C ASP A 101 -4.96 -5.31 16.49
N LEU A 102 -3.95 -4.43 16.56
CA LEU A 102 -3.89 -3.38 17.57
C LEU A 102 -5.09 -2.44 17.47
N MET A 103 -5.41 -2.00 16.25
CA MET A 103 -6.50 -1.07 16.00
C MET A 103 -7.86 -1.72 16.21
N GLN A 104 -8.07 -2.96 15.77
CA GLN A 104 -9.32 -3.68 15.96
C GLN A 104 -9.59 -4.02 17.44
N ARG A 105 -8.55 -4.30 18.23
CA ARG A 105 -8.71 -4.43 19.71
C ARG A 105 -9.10 -3.12 20.38
N ARG A 106 -8.60 -2.00 19.87
CA ARG A 106 -8.90 -0.67 20.42
C ARG A 106 -10.26 -0.13 19.98
N TYR A 107 -10.71 -0.52 18.79
CA TYR A 107 -11.94 -0.07 18.15
C TYR A 107 -12.65 -1.25 17.48
N PRO A 108 -13.21 -2.21 18.24
CA PRO A 108 -13.68 -3.50 17.71
C PRO A 108 -14.85 -3.37 16.74
N ASP A 109 -15.71 -2.36 16.92
CA ASP A 109 -16.96 -2.22 16.18
C ASP A 109 -16.81 -1.40 14.88
N LEU A 110 -15.66 -0.71 14.72
CA LEU A 110 -15.47 0.16 13.59
C LEU A 110 -15.14 -0.62 12.30
N PRO A 111 -15.77 -0.27 11.18
CA PRO A 111 -15.38 -0.75 9.85
C PRO A 111 -13.91 -0.47 9.58
N TYR A 112 -13.21 -1.46 8.98
CA TYR A 112 -11.78 -1.39 8.77
C TYR A 112 -11.41 -1.51 7.29
N PHE A 113 -10.70 -0.50 6.77
CA PHE A 113 -10.23 -0.46 5.38
C PHE A 113 -8.72 -0.48 5.34
N LEU A 114 -8.16 -1.22 4.38
CA LEU A 114 -6.72 -1.24 4.10
C LEU A 114 -6.46 -0.52 2.78
N LEU A 115 -5.56 0.46 2.78
CA LEU A 115 -5.07 1.13 1.59
C LEU A 115 -3.59 0.81 1.40
N GLY A 116 -3.22 0.27 0.24
CA GLY A 116 -1.84 0.03 -0.13
C GLY A 116 -1.43 0.81 -1.37
N HIS A 117 -0.29 1.49 -1.32
CA HIS A 117 0.30 2.19 -2.46
C HIS A 117 1.54 1.46 -2.96
N SER A 118 1.67 1.25 -4.27
CA SER A 118 2.88 0.68 -4.90
C SER A 118 3.31 -0.66 -4.26
N MET A 119 4.49 -0.75 -3.63
CA MET A 119 4.91 -1.91 -2.83
C MET A 119 3.87 -2.24 -1.75
N GLY A 120 3.30 -1.24 -1.07
CA GLY A 120 2.23 -1.42 -0.10
C GLY A 120 0.98 -2.06 -0.68
N SER A 121 0.69 -1.85 -1.96
CA SER A 121 -0.42 -2.53 -2.65
C SER A 121 -0.16 -4.02 -2.85
N LEU A 122 1.10 -4.43 -3.05
CA LEU A 122 1.50 -5.83 -3.12
C LEU A 122 1.39 -6.50 -1.74
N ILE A 123 1.81 -5.78 -0.68
CA ILE A 123 1.65 -6.20 0.71
C ILE A 123 0.17 -6.39 1.03
N ALA A 124 -0.67 -5.40 0.69
CA ALA A 124 -2.11 -5.48 0.90
C ALA A 124 -2.74 -6.67 0.16
N ARG A 125 -2.35 -6.92 -1.10
CA ARG A 125 -2.84 -8.08 -1.86
C ARG A 125 -2.46 -9.41 -1.23
N LEU A 126 -1.28 -9.53 -0.61
CA LEU A 126 -0.88 -10.72 0.14
C LEU A 126 -1.59 -10.80 1.50
N TYR A 127 -1.82 -9.68 2.15
CA TYR A 127 -2.64 -9.60 3.36
C TYR A 127 -4.04 -10.18 3.15
N LEU A 128 -4.66 -9.93 1.97
CA LEU A 128 -6.01 -10.42 1.67
C LEU A 128 -6.13 -11.94 1.68
N LEU A 129 -5.04 -12.69 1.51
CA LEU A 129 -5.08 -14.16 1.45
C LEU A 129 -5.51 -14.80 2.76
N ASP A 130 -5.01 -14.25 3.85
CA ASP A 130 -5.14 -14.87 5.17
C ASP A 130 -5.93 -13.98 6.15
N TYR A 131 -6.07 -12.69 5.85
CA TYR A 131 -6.67 -11.69 6.75
C TYR A 131 -7.76 -10.83 6.10
N GLY A 132 -8.08 -11.05 4.82
CA GLY A 132 -9.02 -10.21 4.07
C GLY A 132 -10.44 -10.18 4.64
N GLU A 133 -10.87 -11.25 5.28
CA GLU A 133 -12.19 -11.33 5.94
C GLU A 133 -12.38 -10.33 7.09
N LYS A 134 -11.28 -9.79 7.61
CA LYS A 134 -11.30 -8.76 8.67
C LYS A 134 -11.59 -7.35 8.14
N LEU A 135 -11.58 -7.19 6.83
CA LEU A 135 -11.69 -5.87 6.19
C LEU A 135 -13.11 -5.60 5.69
N SER A 136 -13.48 -4.33 5.74
CA SER A 136 -14.69 -3.80 5.08
C SER A 136 -14.44 -3.43 3.62
N GLY A 137 -13.17 -3.31 3.20
CA GLY A 137 -12.74 -3.06 1.83
C GLY A 137 -11.24 -2.84 1.74
N CYS A 138 -10.70 -2.92 0.52
CA CYS A 138 -9.27 -2.70 0.25
C CYS A 138 -9.06 -1.79 -0.96
N ILE A 139 -8.19 -0.79 -0.80
CA ILE A 139 -7.84 0.19 -1.83
C ILE A 139 -6.40 -0.06 -2.29
N LEU A 140 -6.21 -0.22 -3.59
CA LEU A 140 -4.94 -0.62 -4.20
C LEU A 140 -4.51 0.45 -5.21
N ILE A 141 -3.56 1.30 -4.83
CA ILE A 141 -3.08 2.43 -5.63
C ILE A 141 -1.75 2.08 -6.28
N GLY A 142 -1.60 2.34 -7.58
CA GLY A 142 -0.35 2.18 -8.31
C GLY A 142 0.20 0.74 -8.27
N THR A 143 -0.69 -0.27 -8.27
CA THR A 143 -0.29 -1.67 -8.10
C THR A 143 0.45 -2.24 -9.31
N VAL A 144 1.37 -3.15 -9.04
CA VAL A 144 2.18 -3.84 -10.05
C VAL A 144 1.45 -5.08 -10.57
N GLY A 145 1.21 -5.13 -11.87
CA GLY A 145 0.69 -6.33 -12.52
C GLY A 145 1.72 -7.45 -12.69
N PRO A 146 1.33 -8.58 -13.31
CA PRO A 146 2.24 -9.69 -13.56
C PRO A 146 3.46 -9.30 -14.39
N ILE A 147 4.65 -9.65 -13.92
CA ILE A 147 5.93 -9.49 -14.61
C ILE A 147 6.53 -10.88 -14.84
N ALA A 148 6.66 -11.30 -16.09
CA ALA A 148 7.13 -12.64 -16.45
C ALA A 148 8.52 -12.99 -15.87
N ALA A 149 9.42 -12.00 -15.85
CA ALA A 149 10.80 -12.19 -15.36
C ALA A 149 10.94 -12.04 -13.82
N ALA A 150 9.87 -11.73 -13.07
CA ALA A 150 10.00 -11.43 -11.64
C ALA A 150 10.66 -12.56 -10.86
N GLY A 151 10.30 -13.81 -11.11
CA GLY A 151 10.92 -14.97 -10.46
C GLY A 151 12.42 -15.10 -10.74
N SER A 152 12.84 -14.86 -11.99
CA SER A 152 14.26 -14.89 -12.34
C SER A 152 15.03 -13.76 -11.65
N ILE A 153 14.41 -12.60 -11.46
CA ILE A 153 15.04 -11.49 -10.74
C ILE A 153 15.16 -11.80 -9.24
N VAL A 154 14.23 -12.56 -8.64
CA VAL A 154 14.39 -13.07 -7.26
C VAL A 154 15.66 -13.89 -7.14
N HIS A 155 15.90 -14.83 -8.05
CA HIS A 155 17.12 -15.66 -8.06
C HIS A 155 18.39 -14.84 -8.30
N LEU A 156 18.33 -13.84 -9.18
CA LEU A 156 19.45 -12.93 -9.40
C LEU A 156 19.77 -12.13 -8.12
N ALA A 157 18.78 -11.55 -7.49
CA ALA A 157 18.96 -10.78 -6.26
C ALA A 157 19.51 -11.64 -5.12
N ASP A 158 19.05 -12.88 -5.01
CA ASP A 158 19.56 -13.85 -4.03
C ASP A 158 21.01 -14.25 -4.32
N SER A 159 21.38 -14.42 -5.60
CA SER A 159 22.78 -14.65 -6.01
C SER A 159 23.69 -13.47 -5.67
N VAL A 160 23.23 -12.23 -5.92
CA VAL A 160 23.96 -11.02 -5.53
C VAL A 160 24.12 -10.94 -4.02
N ALA A 161 23.07 -11.25 -3.25
CA ALA A 161 23.12 -11.26 -1.78
C ALA A 161 24.14 -12.29 -1.25
N ARG A 162 24.20 -13.48 -1.84
CA ARG A 162 25.19 -14.53 -1.48
C ARG A 162 26.62 -14.12 -1.82
N SER A 163 26.84 -13.51 -2.95
CA SER A 163 28.20 -13.20 -3.44
C SER A 163 28.78 -11.89 -2.92
N ARG A 164 27.91 -10.89 -2.65
CA ARG A 164 28.33 -9.53 -2.26
C ARG A 164 27.90 -9.14 -0.84
N GLY A 165 27.06 -9.95 -0.20
CA GLY A 165 26.49 -9.70 1.11
C GLY A 165 25.03 -9.24 1.06
N ILE A 166 24.29 -9.56 2.12
CA ILE A 166 22.84 -9.33 2.22
C ILE A 166 22.44 -7.86 2.20
N THR A 167 23.33 -6.98 2.64
CA THR A 167 23.13 -5.52 2.70
C THR A 167 23.73 -4.78 1.50
N TYR A 168 24.34 -5.50 0.54
CA TYR A 168 24.93 -4.89 -0.65
C TYR A 168 23.87 -4.15 -1.49
N ARG A 169 24.16 -2.92 -1.91
CA ARG A 169 23.29 -2.09 -2.73
C ARG A 169 23.70 -2.22 -4.20
N SER A 170 22.91 -2.96 -4.96
CA SER A 170 23.22 -3.29 -6.35
C SER A 170 22.63 -2.28 -7.33
N GLY A 171 23.48 -1.55 -8.05
CA GLY A 171 23.06 -0.69 -9.15
C GLY A 171 22.36 -1.47 -10.28
N LEU A 172 22.77 -2.73 -10.53
CA LEU A 172 22.09 -3.60 -11.49
C LEU A 172 20.63 -3.84 -11.10
N LEU A 173 20.37 -4.23 -9.84
CA LEU A 173 19.01 -4.49 -9.36
C LEU A 173 18.18 -3.20 -9.33
N SER A 174 18.78 -2.08 -8.92
CA SER A 174 18.13 -0.77 -8.96
C SER A 174 17.72 -0.40 -10.40
N ASN A 175 18.60 -0.60 -11.37
CA ASN A 175 18.29 -0.35 -12.78
C ASN A 175 17.15 -1.22 -13.31
N LEU A 176 16.99 -2.46 -12.85
CA LEU A 176 15.87 -3.31 -13.26
C LEU A 176 14.51 -2.75 -12.80
N VAL A 177 14.49 -2.01 -11.68
CA VAL A 177 13.26 -1.38 -11.14
C VAL A 177 13.00 -0.03 -11.84
N PHE A 178 14.01 0.83 -11.93
CA PHE A 178 13.81 2.25 -12.25
C PHE A 178 14.17 2.64 -13.68
N LYS A 179 15.00 1.83 -14.40
CA LYS A 179 15.41 2.18 -15.76
C LYS A 179 14.22 2.28 -16.71
N GLY A 180 14.06 3.45 -17.30
CA GLY A 180 12.99 3.72 -18.26
C GLY A 180 11.68 4.20 -17.65
N SER A 181 11.60 4.45 -16.34
CA SER A 181 10.39 5.00 -15.70
C SER A 181 9.98 6.35 -16.29
N ASN A 182 10.94 7.19 -16.67
CA ASN A 182 10.68 8.48 -17.34
C ASN A 182 10.51 8.39 -18.87
N ARG A 183 10.53 7.18 -19.47
CA ARG A 183 10.59 7.02 -20.95
C ARG A 183 9.47 7.76 -21.70
N LYS A 184 8.29 7.90 -21.11
CA LYS A 184 7.16 8.60 -21.74
C LYS A 184 7.00 10.04 -21.26
N ILE A 185 7.91 10.55 -20.46
CA ILE A 185 7.89 11.94 -20.01
C ILE A 185 8.73 12.77 -20.97
N LYS A 186 8.11 13.81 -21.52
CA LYS A 186 8.83 14.76 -22.37
C LYS A 186 9.69 15.65 -21.49
N GLN A 187 11.00 15.72 -21.78
CA GLN A 187 11.99 16.54 -21.08
C GLN A 187 11.96 16.37 -19.54
N PRO A 188 12.23 15.15 -19.01
CA PRO A 188 12.27 14.94 -17.58
C PRO A 188 13.38 15.79 -16.94
N LYS A 189 13.08 16.45 -15.84
CA LYS A 189 14.00 17.30 -15.08
C LYS A 189 14.84 16.49 -14.11
N THR A 190 14.26 15.41 -13.55
CA THR A 190 14.88 14.53 -12.57
C THR A 190 14.66 13.05 -12.94
N VAL A 191 15.37 12.14 -12.28
CA VAL A 191 15.14 10.69 -12.43
C VAL A 191 13.84 10.23 -11.76
N PHE A 192 13.20 11.07 -10.96
CA PHE A 192 12.00 10.78 -10.18
C PHE A 192 10.72 11.40 -10.74
N ASP A 193 10.76 12.07 -11.89
CA ASP A 193 9.58 12.74 -12.46
C ASP A 193 8.40 11.79 -12.70
N TRP A 194 8.67 10.49 -12.89
CA TRP A 194 7.63 9.48 -13.03
C TRP A 194 6.72 9.32 -11.79
N LEU A 195 7.09 9.90 -10.64
CA LEU A 195 6.31 9.84 -9.42
C LEU A 195 5.08 10.75 -9.48
N SER A 196 5.25 12.01 -9.87
CA SER A 196 4.19 13.02 -9.88
C SER A 196 4.47 14.12 -10.92
N ARG A 197 3.43 14.80 -11.38
CA ARG A 197 3.53 16.05 -12.16
C ARG A 197 3.86 17.25 -11.27
N ASP A 198 3.61 17.15 -9.98
CA ASP A 198 3.93 18.20 -9.00
C ASP A 198 5.45 18.22 -8.74
N GLU A 199 6.13 19.21 -9.33
CA GLU A 199 7.59 19.36 -9.22
C GLU A 199 8.05 19.57 -7.77
N ALA A 200 7.22 20.19 -6.92
CA ALA A 200 7.55 20.38 -5.52
C ALA A 200 7.57 19.04 -4.77
N VAL A 201 6.61 18.15 -5.05
CA VAL A 201 6.57 16.78 -4.51
C VAL A 201 7.81 15.99 -4.95
N VAL A 202 8.17 16.07 -6.23
CA VAL A 202 9.36 15.37 -6.78
C VAL A 202 10.65 15.91 -6.15
N SER A 203 10.77 17.23 -5.99
CA SER A 203 11.93 17.86 -5.36
C SER A 203 12.08 17.44 -3.89
N LEU A 204 10.99 17.43 -3.12
CA LEU A 204 10.99 16.96 -1.74
C LEU A 204 11.40 15.47 -1.65
N TYR A 205 10.86 14.62 -2.53
CA TYR A 205 11.26 13.21 -2.60
C TYR A 205 12.76 13.04 -2.88
N GLN A 206 13.28 13.79 -3.84
CA GLN A 206 14.68 13.72 -4.24
C GLN A 206 15.64 14.18 -3.12
N SER A 207 15.25 15.17 -2.35
CA SER A 207 16.08 15.73 -1.27
C SER A 207 16.00 14.96 0.05
N ASP A 208 15.01 14.08 0.21
CA ASP A 208 14.80 13.32 1.44
C ASP A 208 15.61 12.01 1.43
N GLU A 209 16.58 11.88 2.32
CA GLU A 209 17.39 10.66 2.48
C GLU A 209 16.55 9.42 2.81
N LYS A 210 15.34 9.59 3.37
CA LYS A 210 14.40 8.51 3.66
C LYS A 210 13.56 8.11 2.45
N CYS A 211 13.70 8.82 1.33
CA CYS A 211 13.05 8.53 0.05
C CYS A 211 14.05 8.15 -1.03
N ASN A 212 15.12 8.91 -1.17
CA ASN A 212 16.12 8.72 -2.22
C ASN A 212 17.21 7.73 -1.80
N PHE A 213 16.85 6.45 -1.62
CA PHE A 213 17.81 5.40 -1.31
C PHE A 213 17.64 4.16 -2.19
N VAL A 214 18.68 3.34 -2.25
CA VAL A 214 18.66 2.07 -3.00
C VAL A 214 18.46 0.92 -2.03
N PHE A 215 17.55 0.00 -2.35
CA PHE A 215 17.35 -1.21 -1.56
C PHE A 215 18.62 -2.07 -1.50
N THR A 216 18.76 -2.83 -0.42
CA THR A 216 19.78 -3.88 -0.33
C THR A 216 19.46 -5.04 -1.29
N ALA A 217 20.41 -5.91 -1.54
CA ALA A 217 20.21 -7.09 -2.39
C ALA A 217 19.05 -7.97 -1.87
N THR A 218 18.95 -8.17 -0.54
CA THR A 218 17.81 -8.87 0.05
C THR A 218 16.52 -8.07 -0.01
N GLY A 219 16.56 -6.73 0.10
CA GLY A 219 15.39 -5.87 -0.08
C GLY A 219 14.81 -5.98 -1.49
N PHE A 220 15.66 -5.99 -2.52
CA PHE A 220 15.20 -6.25 -3.91
C PHE A 220 14.68 -7.66 -4.09
N ARG A 221 15.33 -8.69 -3.51
CA ARG A 221 14.80 -10.06 -3.52
C ARG A 221 13.39 -10.10 -2.95
N ASP A 222 13.16 -9.46 -1.81
CA ASP A 222 11.87 -9.43 -1.14
C ASP A 222 10.83 -8.62 -1.94
N LEU A 223 11.20 -7.50 -2.56
CA LEU A 223 10.33 -6.74 -3.47
C LEU A 223 9.86 -7.60 -4.66
N PHE A 224 10.78 -8.28 -5.35
CA PHE A 224 10.40 -9.15 -6.46
C PHE A 224 9.66 -10.41 -6.01
N THR A 225 9.88 -10.87 -4.79
CA THR A 225 9.08 -11.93 -4.17
C THR A 225 7.63 -11.45 -3.92
N LEU A 226 7.43 -10.23 -3.41
CA LEU A 226 6.10 -9.61 -3.29
C LEU A 226 5.41 -9.56 -4.65
N ILE A 227 6.09 -9.07 -5.71
CA ILE A 227 5.54 -9.01 -7.07
C ILE A 227 5.12 -10.40 -7.55
N THR A 228 6.00 -11.40 -7.40
CA THR A 228 5.75 -12.77 -7.84
C THR A 228 4.56 -13.39 -7.10
N LYS A 229 4.55 -13.26 -5.77
CA LYS A 229 3.50 -13.84 -4.92
C LYS A 229 2.16 -13.13 -5.10
N ALA A 230 2.12 -11.80 -5.12
CA ALA A 230 0.90 -11.03 -5.31
C ALA A 230 0.25 -11.29 -6.67
N ASN A 231 1.01 -11.72 -7.68
CA ASN A 231 0.52 -12.08 -9.00
C ASN A 231 0.42 -13.60 -9.23
N ASN A 232 0.53 -14.41 -8.18
CA ASN A 232 0.35 -15.85 -8.24
C ASN A 232 -1.16 -16.19 -8.35
N PRO A 233 -1.56 -17.22 -9.13
CA PRO A 233 -2.95 -17.67 -9.20
C PRO A 233 -3.60 -17.96 -7.84
N VAL A 234 -2.83 -18.42 -6.85
CA VAL A 234 -3.32 -18.65 -5.47
C VAL A 234 -3.84 -17.36 -4.84
N THR A 235 -3.15 -16.22 -5.05
CA THR A 235 -3.56 -14.92 -4.52
C THR A 235 -4.94 -14.54 -5.01
N PHE A 236 -5.19 -14.66 -6.30
CA PHE A 236 -6.51 -14.34 -6.87
C PHE A 236 -7.61 -15.29 -6.39
N ARG A 237 -7.29 -16.60 -6.24
CA ARG A 237 -8.27 -17.60 -5.77
C ARG A 237 -8.63 -17.44 -4.30
N LYS A 238 -7.65 -17.10 -3.43
CA LYS A 238 -7.87 -17.00 -1.98
C LYS A 238 -8.45 -15.65 -1.54
N THR A 239 -8.37 -14.62 -2.35
CA THR A 239 -8.98 -13.32 -2.01
C THR A 239 -10.48 -13.48 -1.77
N PRO A 240 -11.03 -12.92 -0.67
CA PRO A 240 -12.46 -12.97 -0.36
C PRO A 240 -13.30 -12.42 -1.52
N LYS A 241 -14.36 -13.16 -1.90
CA LYS A 241 -15.07 -12.89 -3.16
C LYS A 241 -16.00 -11.68 -3.09
N ASP A 242 -16.50 -11.40 -1.91
CA ASP A 242 -17.45 -10.31 -1.67
C ASP A 242 -16.79 -9.04 -1.10
N LEU A 243 -15.48 -9.10 -0.80
CA LEU A 243 -14.72 -7.96 -0.31
C LEU A 243 -14.64 -6.88 -1.39
N PRO A 244 -15.07 -5.64 -1.10
CA PRO A 244 -14.91 -4.53 -2.03
C PRO A 244 -13.44 -4.19 -2.27
N LEU A 245 -13.06 -4.11 -3.55
CA LEU A 245 -11.72 -3.71 -3.99
C LEU A 245 -11.81 -2.46 -4.87
N LEU A 246 -11.03 -1.44 -4.53
CA LEU A 246 -10.84 -0.26 -5.37
C LEU A 246 -9.44 -0.23 -5.92
N PHE A 247 -9.29 -0.24 -7.25
CA PHE A 247 -8.01 -0.06 -7.92
C PHE A 247 -7.91 1.36 -8.48
N ILE A 248 -6.81 2.03 -8.16
CA ILE A 248 -6.53 3.40 -8.61
C ILE A 248 -5.15 3.46 -9.25
N SER A 249 -5.03 4.16 -10.38
CA SER A 249 -3.75 4.40 -11.04
C SER A 249 -3.79 5.64 -11.92
N GLY A 250 -2.65 6.31 -12.08
CA GLY A 250 -2.48 7.26 -13.17
C GLY A 250 -2.34 6.54 -14.51
N ASP A 251 -2.84 7.12 -15.60
CA ASP A 251 -2.68 6.55 -16.95
C ASP A 251 -1.26 6.76 -17.51
N LYS A 252 -0.45 7.58 -16.85
CA LYS A 252 0.98 7.78 -17.14
C LYS A 252 1.90 7.08 -16.13
N ASP A 253 1.35 6.26 -15.24
CA ASP A 253 2.13 5.47 -14.28
C ASP A 253 2.90 4.34 -14.98
N PRO A 254 4.26 4.38 -15.02
CA PRO A 254 5.07 3.33 -15.62
C PRO A 254 5.05 2.02 -14.82
N VAL A 255 4.83 2.08 -13.51
CA VAL A 255 4.77 0.93 -12.60
C VAL A 255 3.55 0.07 -12.91
N GLY A 256 2.39 0.72 -13.11
CA GLY A 256 1.16 0.10 -13.57
C GLY A 256 1.16 -0.21 -15.08
N ARG A 257 2.30 -0.06 -15.77
CA ARG A 257 2.42 -0.20 -17.23
C ARG A 257 1.42 0.67 -17.98
N TYR A 258 1.27 1.91 -17.53
CA TYR A 258 0.34 2.87 -18.13
C TYR A 258 -1.12 2.36 -18.13
N GLY A 259 -1.51 1.73 -17.02
CA GLY A 259 -2.83 1.14 -16.81
C GLY A 259 -3.01 -0.29 -17.31
N GLU A 260 -2.18 -0.80 -18.24
CA GLU A 260 -2.31 -2.16 -18.78
C GLU A 260 -2.10 -3.23 -17.69
N GLY A 261 -1.06 -3.07 -16.86
CA GLY A 261 -0.75 -4.00 -15.77
C GLY A 261 -1.87 -4.03 -14.71
N VAL A 262 -2.44 -2.86 -14.41
CA VAL A 262 -3.58 -2.75 -13.47
C VAL A 262 -4.82 -3.45 -14.05
N ARG A 263 -5.19 -3.17 -15.31
CA ARG A 263 -6.34 -3.84 -15.97
C ARG A 263 -6.18 -5.36 -16.00
N ARG A 264 -4.97 -5.84 -16.31
CA ARG A 264 -4.67 -7.27 -16.28
C ARG A 264 -4.86 -7.86 -14.89
N THR A 265 -4.40 -7.20 -13.86
CA THR A 265 -4.57 -7.63 -12.46
C THR A 265 -6.05 -7.69 -12.07
N VAL A 266 -6.82 -6.66 -12.40
CA VAL A 266 -8.28 -6.59 -12.17
C VAL A 266 -8.99 -7.77 -12.87
N ASN A 267 -8.66 -8.03 -14.12
CA ASN A 267 -9.25 -9.13 -14.87
C ASN A 267 -8.93 -10.51 -14.25
N LEU A 268 -7.74 -10.68 -13.66
CA LEU A 268 -7.38 -11.89 -12.92
C LEU A 268 -8.22 -12.04 -11.64
N TYR A 269 -8.47 -10.96 -10.89
CA TYR A 269 -9.37 -11.00 -9.73
C TYR A 269 -10.81 -11.33 -10.15
N ARG A 270 -11.35 -10.66 -11.17
CA ARG A 270 -12.71 -10.92 -11.70
C ARG A 270 -12.84 -12.35 -12.21
N GLY A 271 -11.86 -12.84 -12.98
CA GLY A 271 -11.82 -14.22 -13.48
C GLY A 271 -11.72 -15.29 -12.40
N ASN A 272 -11.30 -14.92 -11.18
CA ASN A 272 -11.28 -15.79 -10.00
C ASN A 272 -12.48 -15.56 -9.06
N GLY A 273 -13.51 -14.84 -9.50
CA GLY A 273 -14.80 -14.73 -8.82
C GLY A 273 -14.91 -13.58 -7.82
N VAL A 274 -13.95 -12.64 -7.76
CA VAL A 274 -14.10 -11.42 -6.94
C VAL A 274 -15.12 -10.51 -7.62
N LYS A 275 -16.20 -10.16 -6.90
CA LYS A 275 -17.41 -9.52 -7.47
C LYS A 275 -17.36 -8.01 -7.44
N ASN A 276 -16.92 -7.43 -6.32
CA ASN A 276 -17.01 -6.01 -6.05
C ASN A 276 -15.67 -5.32 -6.36
N ILE A 277 -15.41 -5.05 -7.65
CA ILE A 277 -14.17 -4.38 -8.09
C ILE A 277 -14.50 -3.12 -8.86
N GLU A 278 -14.06 -1.99 -8.32
CA GLU A 278 -14.05 -0.70 -8.98
C GLU A 278 -12.65 -0.32 -9.45
N VAL A 279 -12.55 0.44 -10.53
CA VAL A 279 -11.27 0.85 -11.12
C VAL A 279 -11.36 2.29 -11.57
N ILE A 280 -10.41 3.12 -11.11
CA ILE A 280 -10.31 4.53 -11.50
C ILE A 280 -8.93 4.77 -12.12
N PHE A 281 -8.92 5.38 -13.31
CA PHE A 281 -7.70 5.86 -13.96
C PHE A 281 -7.75 7.38 -14.09
N TYR A 282 -6.76 8.05 -13.49
CA TYR A 282 -6.65 9.51 -13.62
C TYR A 282 -5.84 9.85 -14.86
N LYS A 283 -6.45 10.70 -15.69
CA LYS A 283 -5.82 11.17 -16.94
C LYS A 283 -4.57 11.99 -16.63
N ASP A 284 -3.51 11.71 -17.37
CA ASP A 284 -2.20 12.33 -17.27
C ASP A 284 -1.49 12.19 -15.90
N ALA A 285 -2.15 11.63 -14.88
CA ALA A 285 -1.55 11.39 -13.58
C ALA A 285 -0.47 10.30 -13.66
N ARG A 286 0.57 10.45 -12.84
CA ARG A 286 1.71 9.54 -12.73
C ARG A 286 1.50 8.56 -11.59
N HIS A 287 2.57 8.11 -10.92
CA HIS A 287 2.52 7.02 -9.96
C HIS A 287 1.86 7.39 -8.62
N GLU A 288 2.17 8.56 -8.08
CA GLU A 288 1.71 9.00 -6.76
C GLU A 288 0.43 9.85 -6.85
N VAL A 289 -0.70 9.24 -7.21
CA VAL A 289 -1.96 9.98 -7.43
C VAL A 289 -2.46 10.74 -6.18
N LEU A 290 -2.06 10.32 -4.96
CA LEU A 290 -2.34 11.04 -3.72
C LEU A 290 -1.45 12.27 -3.50
N ASN A 291 -0.41 12.43 -4.32
CA ASN A 291 0.53 13.55 -4.32
C ASN A 291 0.58 14.26 -5.69
N GLU A 292 -0.42 14.06 -6.54
CA GLU A 292 -0.55 14.71 -7.83
C GLU A 292 -1.11 16.12 -7.72
N LEU A 293 -1.04 16.88 -8.81
CA LEU A 293 -1.66 18.22 -8.91
C LEU A 293 -3.14 18.18 -8.59
N ASP A 294 -3.84 17.15 -9.10
CA ASP A 294 -5.28 16.96 -8.96
C ASP A 294 -5.65 16.01 -7.80
N ARG A 295 -4.78 15.88 -6.80
CA ARG A 295 -4.96 14.95 -5.66
C ARG A 295 -6.28 15.08 -4.93
N LEU A 296 -6.91 16.25 -4.93
CA LEU A 296 -8.21 16.45 -4.28
C LEU A 296 -9.34 15.66 -4.97
N GLU A 297 -9.27 15.45 -6.28
CA GLU A 297 -10.17 14.58 -7.01
C GLU A 297 -10.01 13.12 -6.51
N THR A 298 -8.76 12.65 -6.41
CA THR A 298 -8.46 11.31 -5.86
C THR A 298 -8.96 11.15 -4.42
N PHE A 299 -8.78 12.17 -3.58
CA PHE A 299 -9.28 12.16 -2.19
C PHE A 299 -10.81 12.05 -2.16
N GLY A 300 -11.50 12.83 -3.02
CA GLY A 300 -12.96 12.80 -3.14
C GLY A 300 -13.50 11.46 -3.62
N ASP A 301 -12.87 10.85 -4.61
CA ASP A 301 -13.30 9.53 -5.12
C ASP A 301 -13.09 8.42 -4.09
N ILE A 302 -11.96 8.42 -3.39
CA ILE A 302 -11.71 7.47 -2.30
C ILE A 302 -12.73 7.66 -1.18
N SER A 303 -12.99 8.90 -0.76
CA SER A 303 -13.97 9.15 0.31
C SER A 303 -15.37 8.72 -0.10
N ARG A 304 -15.81 8.99 -1.33
CA ARG A 304 -17.10 8.54 -1.85
C ARG A 304 -17.21 7.01 -1.84
N TRP A 305 -16.14 6.32 -2.24
CA TRP A 305 -16.10 4.85 -2.21
C TRP A 305 -16.20 4.32 -0.76
N LEU A 306 -15.46 4.92 0.18
CA LEU A 306 -15.54 4.57 1.60
C LEU A 306 -16.97 4.75 2.15
N GLU A 307 -17.63 5.87 1.84
CA GLU A 307 -19.00 6.17 2.24
C GLU A 307 -20.02 5.12 1.75
N ILE A 308 -19.91 4.73 0.47
CA ILE A 308 -20.78 3.69 -0.12
C ILE A 308 -20.65 2.38 0.66
N HIS A 309 -19.43 1.98 1.00
CA HIS A 309 -19.20 0.70 1.68
C HIS A 309 -19.49 0.75 3.18
N LEU A 310 -19.40 1.93 3.83
CA LEU A 310 -19.92 2.13 5.18
C LEU A 310 -21.45 1.95 5.21
N ALA A 311 -22.16 2.62 4.31
CA ALA A 311 -23.62 2.54 4.21
C ALA A 311 -24.09 1.10 3.91
N ALA A 312 -23.43 0.40 3.00
CA ALA A 312 -23.76 -0.99 2.65
C ALA A 312 -23.51 -1.96 3.81
N ARG A 313 -22.50 -1.72 4.65
CA ARG A 313 -22.27 -2.52 5.87
C ARG A 313 -23.33 -2.26 6.91
N ALA A 314 -23.67 -1.00 7.19
CA ALA A 314 -24.72 -0.63 8.14
C ALA A 314 -26.07 -1.25 7.75
N ALA A 315 -26.44 -1.21 6.46
CA ALA A 315 -27.67 -1.83 5.95
C ALA A 315 -27.69 -3.36 6.19
N ARG A 316 -26.55 -4.05 5.98
CA ARG A 316 -26.46 -5.51 6.22
C ARG A 316 -26.62 -5.82 7.71
N GLN A 317 -25.97 -5.07 8.60
CA GLN A 317 -26.09 -5.27 10.05
C GLN A 317 -27.51 -5.02 10.57
N ALA A 318 -28.23 -4.04 10.00
CA ALA A 318 -29.61 -3.77 10.36
C ALA A 318 -30.54 -4.96 9.99
N VAL A 319 -30.34 -5.56 8.81
CA VAL A 319 -31.11 -6.75 8.38
C VAL A 319 -30.80 -7.98 9.25
N GLU A 320 -29.54 -8.19 9.65
CA GLU A 320 -29.13 -9.31 10.51
C GLU A 320 -29.66 -9.17 11.96
N GLN A 321 -30.01 -7.96 12.40
CA GLN A 321 -30.54 -7.66 13.73
C GLN A 321 -32.08 -7.63 13.79
N GLU A 322 -32.79 -7.65 12.65
CA GLU A 322 -34.23 -7.82 12.65
C GLU A 322 -34.57 -9.23 13.16
N PRO A 323 -35.26 -9.40 14.31
CA PRO A 323 -35.63 -10.71 14.80
C PRO A 323 -36.56 -11.38 13.79
N GLU A 324 -36.37 -12.68 13.57
CA GLU A 324 -37.27 -13.59 12.82
C GLU A 324 -38.65 -13.61 13.53
N THR A 325 -39.35 -12.48 13.51
CA THR A 325 -40.72 -12.37 14.02
C THR A 325 -41.66 -12.40 12.84
N ALA A 326 -42.16 -13.60 12.53
CA ALA A 326 -43.47 -13.93 12.02
C ALA A 326 -43.44 -15.19 11.16
N ALA A 327 -43.40 -16.34 11.80
CA ALA A 327 -43.95 -17.55 11.26
C ALA A 327 -44.69 -18.27 12.42
N GLU A 328 -45.84 -17.75 12.79
CA GLU A 328 -46.94 -18.49 13.40
C GLU A 328 -48.14 -18.47 12.48
#